data_b082b6342e7501d3561d7a04c6972237
#
_entry.id   b082b6342e7501d3561d7a04c6972237
#
_cell.length_a   1.000
_cell.length_b   1.000
_cell.length_c   1.000
_cell.angle_alpha   90.00
_cell.angle_beta   90.00
_cell.angle_gamma   90.00
#
_symmetry.space_group_name_H-M   'P 1'
#
loop_
_entity.id
_entity.type
_entity.pdbx_description
1 polymer ?
#
loop_
_entity_poly.entity_id
_entity_poly.type
_entity_poly.pdbx_seq_one_letter_code
_entity_poly.pdbx_strand_id
1 'polypeptide(L)'
;MADDSLSPLDDVGIQNQRKDPDVSTDSGLTPPSSSASRAIDFLTLCRSLKTTKRTGWINNGIKGPESIADHMYRMGLMSLIVGDLPAVDRERCIKMAIVHDIAEAIVGDIAPSDGISKEEKSRREEAALEEMCKVLGEGTRSEEIKELWREYEDNSSKEANLVKDFDKVEMILQALEYEKEQGKVLDSFFQSTASKFQTDVGKAWAAEVNARRTSSTQNK
;
A
#
# COMPACT_ATOMS: atom_id res chain seq x y z
N MET A 1 11.83 -67.40 -27.08
CA MET A 1 12.35 -67.25 -28.44
C MET A 1 12.84 -65.83 -28.50
N ALA A 2 14.09 -65.53 -28.16
CA ALA A 2 15.29 -65.61 -28.97
C ALA A 2 15.08 -64.75 -30.23
N ASP A 3 15.80 -63.71 -30.47
CA ASP A 3 17.17 -63.74 -30.88
C ASP A 3 17.87 -62.37 -30.77
N ASP A 4 19.06 -62.47 -30.39
CA ASP A 4 20.20 -61.57 -30.42
C ASP A 4 20.55 -61.05 -31.80
N SER A 5 21.13 -59.87 -31.86
CA SER A 5 22.40 -59.69 -32.61
C SER A 5 23.10 -58.35 -32.28
N LEU A 6 24.29 -58.50 -31.80
CA LEU A 6 25.35 -57.54 -31.51
C LEU A 6 26.14 -57.14 -32.78
N SER A 7 26.70 -55.91 -32.72
CA SER A 7 28.08 -55.52 -33.14
C SER A 7 28.24 -54.75 -34.46
N PRO A 8 29.42 -54.08 -34.65
CA PRO A 8 30.41 -53.55 -33.72
C PRO A 8 30.85 -52.08 -33.98
N LEU A 9 31.76 -51.66 -33.11
CA LEU A 9 32.63 -50.48 -33.03
C LEU A 9 33.33 -50.04 -34.33
N ASP A 10 33.49 -48.72 -34.51
CA ASP A 10 34.65 -48.17 -35.18
C ASP A 10 35.19 -46.95 -34.40
N ASP A 11 36.44 -47.04 -34.08
CA ASP A 11 37.35 -46.19 -33.38
C ASP A 11 38.04 -45.23 -34.37
N VAL A 12 38.00 -43.90 -34.14
CA VAL A 12 38.97 -42.98 -34.78
C VAL A 12 39.20 -41.72 -33.90
N GLY A 13 40.40 -41.61 -33.36
CA GLY A 13 41.17 -40.40 -33.50
C GLY A 13 41.11 -39.35 -32.42
N ILE A 14 41.93 -39.51 -31.41
CA ILE A 14 42.41 -38.49 -30.48
C ILE A 14 43.15 -37.37 -31.25
N GLN A 15 42.75 -36.12 -31.11
CA GLN A 15 43.66 -34.99 -31.21
C GLN A 15 43.47 -34.05 -30.04
N ASN A 16 44.48 -34.07 -29.20
CA ASN A 16 44.71 -33.27 -28.04
C ASN A 16 45.21 -31.87 -28.47
N GLN A 17 44.42 -30.82 -28.34
CA GLN A 17 44.90 -29.43 -28.37
C GLN A 17 44.56 -28.76 -27.04
N ARG A 18 45.55 -28.65 -26.18
CA ARG A 18 45.56 -27.76 -25.02
C ARG A 18 45.47 -26.32 -25.54
N LYS A 19 44.42 -25.60 -25.15
CA LYS A 19 44.40 -24.14 -25.13
C LYS A 19 44.40 -23.67 -23.70
N ASP A 20 45.25 -22.72 -23.41
CA ASP A 20 45.47 -22.09 -22.12
C ASP A 20 44.20 -21.45 -21.57
N PRO A 21 44.05 -21.34 -20.21
CA PRO A 21 42.90 -20.69 -19.62
C PRO A 21 42.97 -19.18 -19.85
N ASP A 22 42.03 -18.71 -20.63
CA ASP A 22 41.75 -17.30 -20.75
C ASP A 22 41.21 -16.78 -19.40
N VAL A 23 41.99 -15.88 -18.80
CA VAL A 23 41.59 -15.19 -17.56
C VAL A 23 40.51 -14.19 -17.93
N SER A 24 39.26 -14.63 -17.93
CA SER A 24 38.15 -13.69 -17.97
C SER A 24 38.06 -13.00 -16.61
N THR A 25 38.45 -11.75 -16.57
CA THR A 25 38.13 -10.83 -15.49
C THR A 25 36.62 -10.81 -15.29
N ASP A 26 36.17 -11.44 -14.21
CA ASP A 26 34.81 -11.35 -13.72
C ASP A 26 34.53 -9.90 -13.33
N SER A 27 33.98 -9.12 -14.27
CA SER A 27 33.33 -7.86 -13.97
C SER A 27 32.05 -8.19 -13.24
N GLY A 28 32.04 -8.05 -11.92
CA GLY A 28 30.95 -8.35 -11.01
C GLY A 28 29.68 -7.50 -11.26
N LEU A 29 29.10 -7.63 -12.44
CA LEU A 29 27.78 -7.17 -12.79
C LEU A 29 26.81 -8.30 -12.48
N THR A 30 26.14 -8.21 -11.32
CA THR A 30 24.95 -9.04 -11.07
C THR A 30 24.00 -8.90 -12.28
N PRO A 31 23.50 -10.02 -12.83
CA PRO A 31 22.57 -9.95 -13.94
C PRO A 31 21.34 -9.13 -13.53
N PRO A 32 20.75 -8.31 -14.43
CA PRO A 32 19.59 -7.51 -14.10
C PRO A 32 18.48 -8.44 -13.59
N SER A 33 17.91 -8.10 -12.41
CA SER A 33 16.86 -8.89 -11.77
C SER A 33 15.69 -9.07 -12.73
N SER A 34 15.12 -10.29 -12.77
CA SER A 34 13.96 -10.58 -13.61
C SER A 34 12.74 -9.73 -13.15
N SER A 35 11.77 -9.54 -14.04
CA SER A 35 10.51 -8.85 -13.70
C SER A 35 9.82 -9.51 -12.49
N ALA A 36 9.84 -10.83 -12.41
CA ALA A 36 9.29 -11.56 -11.28
C ALA A 36 10.07 -11.29 -9.98
N SER A 37 11.41 -11.25 -10.04
CA SER A 37 12.22 -10.90 -8.87
C SER A 37 11.87 -9.52 -8.35
N ARG A 38 11.85 -8.51 -9.21
CA ARG A 38 11.48 -7.14 -8.81
C ARG A 38 10.08 -7.04 -8.21
N ALA A 39 9.12 -7.76 -8.77
CA ALA A 39 7.76 -7.80 -8.22
C ALA A 39 7.74 -8.39 -6.81
N ILE A 40 8.48 -9.47 -6.56
CA ILE A 40 8.58 -10.08 -5.23
C ILE A 40 9.32 -9.16 -4.26
N ASP A 41 10.38 -8.49 -4.68
CA ASP A 41 11.11 -7.52 -3.86
C ASP A 41 10.20 -6.35 -3.44
N PHE A 42 9.44 -5.79 -4.38
CA PHE A 42 8.45 -4.76 -4.11
C PHE A 42 7.37 -5.22 -3.11
N LEU A 43 6.79 -6.41 -3.34
CA LEU A 43 5.78 -6.98 -2.44
C LEU A 43 6.36 -7.31 -1.05
N THR A 44 7.65 -7.62 -0.98
CA THR A 44 8.35 -7.82 0.30
C THR A 44 8.47 -6.52 1.09
N LEU A 45 8.71 -5.38 0.44
CA LEU A 45 8.65 -4.07 1.09
C LEU A 45 7.25 -3.78 1.63
N CYS A 46 6.21 -4.07 0.86
CA CYS A 46 4.81 -3.88 1.28
C CYS A 46 4.41 -4.72 2.50
N ARG A 47 5.23 -5.70 2.91
CA ARG A 47 4.97 -6.50 4.14
C ARG A 47 4.86 -5.61 5.38
N SER A 48 5.64 -4.54 5.48
CA SER A 48 5.61 -3.64 6.64
C SER A 48 4.24 -2.99 6.84
N LEU A 49 3.49 -2.70 5.79
CA LEU A 49 2.12 -2.16 5.89
C LEU A 49 1.20 -3.08 6.69
N LYS A 50 1.44 -4.40 6.67
CA LYS A 50 0.64 -5.41 7.41
C LYS A 50 1.00 -5.46 8.89
N THR A 51 2.14 -4.97 9.30
CA THR A 51 2.65 -5.07 10.67
C THR A 51 2.74 -3.73 11.38
N THR A 52 2.95 -2.65 10.66
CA THR A 52 2.95 -1.29 11.21
C THR A 52 1.54 -0.90 11.61
N LYS A 53 1.39 -0.56 12.88
CA LYS A 53 0.11 -0.16 13.46
C LYS A 53 -0.09 1.34 13.33
N ARG A 54 -1.33 1.76 13.10
CA ARG A 54 -1.68 3.19 12.97
C ARG A 54 -1.35 3.92 14.27
N THR A 55 -0.43 4.88 14.18
CA THR A 55 0.18 5.62 15.30
C THR A 55 -0.86 6.37 16.13
N GLY A 56 -1.88 6.92 15.49
CA GLY A 56 -2.97 7.58 16.17
C GLY A 56 -3.67 6.70 17.21
N TRP A 57 -3.86 5.43 16.91
CA TRP A 57 -4.48 4.49 17.86
C TRP A 57 -3.52 4.10 18.98
N ILE A 58 -2.24 3.88 18.67
CA ILE A 58 -1.21 3.60 19.69
C ILE A 58 -1.15 4.74 20.70
N ASN A 59 -1.09 5.98 20.23
CA ASN A 59 -0.98 7.19 21.06
C ASN A 59 -2.22 7.40 21.96
N ASN A 60 -3.38 6.84 21.58
CA ASN A 60 -4.59 6.83 22.37
C ASN A 60 -4.77 5.55 23.21
N GLY A 61 -3.75 4.70 23.28
CA GLY A 61 -3.72 3.50 24.11
C GLY A 61 -4.71 2.43 23.70
N ILE A 62 -5.03 2.33 22.39
CA ILE A 62 -5.85 1.26 21.84
C ILE A 62 -5.05 -0.04 21.85
N LYS A 63 -5.65 -1.11 22.35
CA LYS A 63 -5.05 -2.44 22.35
C LYS A 63 -5.35 -3.14 21.04
N GLY A 64 -4.30 -3.73 20.43
CA GLY A 64 -4.45 -4.47 19.17
C GLY A 64 -4.97 -3.60 18.01
N PRO A 65 -4.42 -2.39 17.78
CA PRO A 65 -4.95 -1.52 16.73
C PRO A 65 -4.73 -2.11 15.33
N GLU A 66 -5.51 -1.63 14.39
CA GLU A 66 -5.36 -1.96 12.99
C GLU A 66 -3.97 -1.62 12.45
N SER A 67 -3.57 -2.29 11.39
CA SER A 67 -2.40 -1.93 10.59
C SER A 67 -2.75 -0.92 9.50
N ILE A 68 -1.73 -0.32 8.87
CA ILE A 68 -1.90 0.51 7.68
C ILE A 68 -2.64 -0.28 6.58
N ALA A 69 -2.27 -1.55 6.36
CA ALA A 69 -2.91 -2.39 5.35
C ALA A 69 -4.40 -2.69 5.66
N ASP A 70 -4.77 -2.86 6.92
CA ASP A 70 -6.18 -3.06 7.32
C ASP A 70 -7.02 -1.83 6.96
N HIS A 71 -6.51 -0.63 7.27
CA HIS A 71 -7.08 0.66 6.89
C HIS A 71 -7.26 0.80 5.38
N MET A 72 -6.19 0.63 4.61
CA MET A 72 -6.21 0.72 3.15
C MET A 72 -7.19 -0.28 2.53
N TYR A 73 -7.26 -1.50 3.05
CA TYR A 73 -8.22 -2.51 2.60
C TYR A 73 -9.66 -2.05 2.78
N ARG A 74 -10.01 -1.53 3.96
CA ARG A 74 -11.39 -1.04 4.21
C ARG A 74 -11.72 0.16 3.34
N MET A 75 -10.78 1.07 3.09
CA MET A 75 -10.97 2.16 2.13
C MET A 75 -11.19 1.66 0.69
N GLY A 76 -10.49 0.60 0.29
CA GLY A 76 -10.74 -0.08 -0.98
C GLY A 76 -12.17 -0.62 -1.09
N LEU A 77 -12.69 -1.23 -0.01
CA LEU A 77 -14.08 -1.67 0.06
C LEU A 77 -15.07 -0.49 0.01
N MET A 78 -14.78 0.61 0.70
CA MET A 78 -15.59 1.82 0.64
C MET A 78 -15.70 2.35 -0.80
N SER A 79 -14.57 2.39 -1.52
CA SER A 79 -14.52 2.77 -2.93
C SER A 79 -15.28 1.80 -3.83
N LEU A 80 -15.29 0.51 -3.49
CA LEU A 80 -16.00 -0.52 -4.24
C LEU A 80 -17.53 -0.43 -4.10
N ILE A 81 -18.02 -0.13 -2.89
CA ILE A 81 -19.46 -0.11 -2.57
C ILE A 81 -20.13 1.25 -2.78
N VAL A 82 -19.37 2.32 -3.02
CA VAL A 82 -19.96 3.60 -3.36
C VAL A 82 -20.75 3.48 -4.66
N GLY A 83 -21.95 4.06 -4.68
CA GLY A 83 -22.78 4.06 -5.89
C GLY A 83 -22.12 4.83 -7.04
N ASP A 84 -22.68 4.68 -8.24
CA ASP A 84 -22.18 5.39 -9.42
C ASP A 84 -22.34 6.90 -9.22
N LEU A 85 -21.22 7.60 -9.23
CA LEU A 85 -21.14 9.05 -9.05
C LEU A 85 -20.82 9.73 -10.39
N PRO A 86 -21.56 10.77 -10.81
CA PRO A 86 -21.29 11.45 -12.06
C PRO A 86 -19.85 11.99 -12.13
N ALA A 87 -19.14 11.62 -13.18
CA ALA A 87 -17.77 12.05 -13.46
C ALA A 87 -16.76 11.69 -12.35
N VAL A 88 -16.94 10.54 -11.71
CA VAL A 88 -15.98 9.89 -10.80
C VAL A 88 -15.66 8.50 -11.33
N ASP A 89 -14.40 8.21 -11.52
CA ASP A 89 -13.90 6.87 -11.88
C ASP A 89 -13.73 6.03 -10.60
N ARG A 90 -14.69 5.12 -10.36
CA ARG A 90 -14.67 4.23 -9.20
C ARG A 90 -13.44 3.30 -9.16
N GLU A 91 -13.02 2.78 -10.32
CA GLU A 91 -11.84 1.91 -10.39
C GLU A 91 -10.57 2.69 -10.01
N ARG A 92 -10.49 3.96 -10.40
CA ARG A 92 -9.40 4.85 -9.98
C ARG A 92 -9.43 5.12 -8.47
N CYS A 93 -10.62 5.31 -7.88
CA CYS A 93 -10.77 5.43 -6.43
C CYS A 93 -10.27 4.18 -5.68
N ILE A 94 -10.62 2.97 -6.15
CA ILE A 94 -10.16 1.71 -5.57
C ILE A 94 -8.64 1.61 -5.62
N LYS A 95 -8.03 1.88 -6.76
CA LYS A 95 -6.57 1.88 -6.93
C LYS A 95 -5.91 2.91 -6.01
N MET A 96 -6.45 4.11 -5.94
CA MET A 96 -5.93 5.19 -5.09
C MET A 96 -6.02 4.80 -3.60
N ALA A 97 -7.13 4.23 -3.14
CA ALA A 97 -7.28 3.73 -1.77
C ALA A 97 -6.24 2.65 -1.41
N ILE A 98 -5.81 1.83 -2.38
CA ILE A 98 -4.79 0.79 -2.18
C ILE A 98 -3.37 1.37 -2.10
N VAL A 99 -3.11 2.55 -2.69
CA VAL A 99 -1.74 3.08 -2.79
C VAL A 99 -1.50 4.36 -1.99
N HIS A 100 -2.52 5.01 -1.44
CA HIS A 100 -2.36 6.34 -0.85
C HIS A 100 -1.35 6.39 0.31
N ASP A 101 -1.27 5.36 1.14
CA ASP A 101 -0.32 5.23 2.25
C ASP A 101 0.82 4.22 1.95
N ILE A 102 1.05 3.85 0.67
CA ILE A 102 2.02 2.80 0.32
C ILE A 102 3.46 3.16 0.74
N ALA A 103 3.81 4.45 0.73
CA ALA A 103 5.11 4.97 1.15
C ALA A 103 5.41 4.70 2.63
N GLU A 104 4.38 4.54 3.45
CA GLU A 104 4.49 4.19 4.87
C GLU A 104 5.08 2.78 5.09
N ALA A 105 5.19 1.97 4.05
CA ALA A 105 5.97 0.73 4.09
C ALA A 105 7.44 0.97 4.48
N ILE A 106 7.98 2.14 4.18
CA ILE A 106 9.38 2.53 4.48
C ILE A 106 9.43 3.54 5.63
N VAL A 107 8.60 4.58 5.60
CA VAL A 107 8.68 5.68 6.58
C VAL A 107 7.87 5.42 7.85
N GLY A 108 6.97 4.42 7.84
CA GLY A 108 6.02 4.20 8.94
C GLY A 108 4.85 5.19 8.92
N ASP A 109 3.87 4.98 9.79
CA ASP A 109 2.72 5.88 9.96
C ASP A 109 3.13 7.11 10.78
N ILE A 110 3.33 8.23 10.10
CA ILE A 110 3.71 9.52 10.72
C ILE A 110 2.43 10.27 11.10
N ALA A 111 2.15 10.31 12.40
CA ALA A 111 0.99 11.01 12.93
C ALA A 111 1.27 12.51 13.17
N PRO A 112 0.24 13.37 13.19
CA PRO A 112 0.40 14.79 13.53
C PRO A 112 1.03 15.04 14.91
N SER A 113 0.90 14.09 15.83
CA SER A 113 1.50 14.13 17.18
C SER A 113 3.01 13.97 17.22
N ASP A 114 3.62 13.49 16.12
CA ASP A 114 5.06 13.20 16.07
C ASP A 114 5.91 14.47 15.88
N GLY A 115 5.27 15.63 15.71
CA GLY A 115 5.93 16.93 15.60
C GLY A 115 6.68 17.14 14.27
N ILE A 116 6.42 16.31 13.29
CA ILE A 116 6.99 16.43 11.93
C ILE A 116 6.09 17.36 11.11
N SER A 117 6.69 18.35 10.43
CA SER A 117 5.91 19.24 9.58
C SER A 117 5.29 18.48 8.39
N LYS A 118 4.18 19.01 7.86
CA LYS A 118 3.49 18.39 6.72
C LYS A 118 4.42 18.29 5.50
N GLU A 119 5.23 19.29 5.26
CA GLU A 119 6.19 19.36 4.16
C GLU A 119 7.29 18.29 4.31
N GLU A 120 7.78 18.09 5.53
CA GLU A 120 8.80 17.08 5.81
C GLU A 120 8.21 15.65 5.73
N LYS A 121 6.96 15.44 6.19
CA LYS A 121 6.24 14.18 5.99
C LYS A 121 6.13 13.88 4.51
N SER A 122 5.59 14.79 3.72
CA SER A 122 5.39 14.63 2.29
C SER A 122 6.71 14.33 1.55
N ARG A 123 7.79 15.04 1.90
CA ARG A 123 9.12 14.81 1.35
C ARG A 123 9.66 13.40 1.62
N ARG A 124 9.45 12.90 2.84
CA ARG A 124 9.88 11.53 3.22
C ARG A 124 9.09 10.48 2.48
N GLU A 125 7.79 10.66 2.39
CA GLU A 125 6.89 9.72 1.69
C GLU A 125 7.17 9.71 0.18
N GLU A 126 7.40 10.86 -0.44
CA GLU A 126 7.78 10.92 -1.86
C GLU A 126 9.11 10.21 -2.12
N ALA A 127 10.12 10.41 -1.25
CA ALA A 127 11.40 9.71 -1.38
C ALA A 127 11.25 8.18 -1.23
N ALA A 128 10.41 7.74 -0.29
CA ALA A 128 10.11 6.32 -0.07
C ALA A 128 9.37 5.72 -1.29
N LEU A 129 8.40 6.43 -1.83
CA LEU A 129 7.69 6.02 -3.04
C LEU A 129 8.64 5.84 -4.23
N GLU A 130 9.55 6.79 -4.44
CA GLU A 130 10.57 6.70 -5.50
C GLU A 130 11.48 5.47 -5.30
N GLU A 131 11.86 5.16 -4.06
CA GLU A 131 12.64 3.96 -3.74
C GLU A 131 11.86 2.69 -4.07
N MET A 132 10.62 2.59 -3.64
CA MET A 132 9.74 1.44 -3.93
C MET A 132 9.55 1.25 -5.44
N CYS A 133 9.34 2.33 -6.18
CA CYS A 133 9.18 2.28 -7.63
C CYS A 133 10.47 1.86 -8.35
N LYS A 134 11.66 2.23 -7.85
CA LYS A 134 12.95 1.74 -8.37
C LYS A 134 13.08 0.23 -8.17
N VAL A 135 12.65 -0.31 -7.01
CA VAL A 135 12.66 -1.75 -6.75
C VAL A 135 11.71 -2.49 -7.70
N LEU A 136 10.51 -1.97 -7.93
CA LEU A 136 9.55 -2.54 -8.89
C LEU A 136 10.11 -2.50 -10.34
N GLY A 137 10.94 -1.52 -10.62
CA GLY A 137 11.50 -1.23 -11.94
C GLY A 137 10.70 -0.18 -12.69
N GLU A 138 11.38 0.51 -13.60
CA GLU A 138 10.76 1.51 -14.47
C GLU A 138 9.70 0.88 -15.39
N GLY A 139 8.65 1.63 -15.67
CA GLY A 139 7.58 1.24 -16.59
C GLY A 139 6.20 1.68 -16.14
N THR A 140 5.20 1.34 -16.95
CA THR A 140 3.81 1.81 -16.80
C THR A 140 3.23 1.56 -15.42
N ARG A 141 3.61 0.48 -14.71
CA ARG A 141 3.02 0.15 -13.40
C ARG A 141 3.61 0.99 -12.27
N SER A 142 4.89 1.27 -12.29
CA SER A 142 5.51 2.18 -11.34
C SER A 142 5.02 3.62 -11.54
N GLU A 143 4.86 4.04 -12.79
CA GLU A 143 4.30 5.37 -13.08
C GLU A 143 2.83 5.47 -12.63
N GLU A 144 1.99 4.45 -12.87
CA GLU A 144 0.60 4.42 -12.39
C GLU A 144 0.52 4.57 -10.86
N ILE A 145 1.39 3.89 -10.11
CA ILE A 145 1.44 4.02 -8.64
C ILE A 145 1.81 5.44 -8.23
N LYS A 146 2.84 6.03 -8.86
CA LYS A 146 3.26 7.41 -8.58
C LYS A 146 2.17 8.43 -8.88
N GLU A 147 1.49 8.28 -10.03
CA GLU A 147 0.40 9.17 -10.42
C GLU A 147 -0.75 9.13 -9.43
N LEU A 148 -1.20 7.93 -9.03
CA LEU A 148 -2.29 7.76 -8.07
C LEU A 148 -1.94 8.35 -6.70
N TRP A 149 -0.72 8.13 -6.23
CA TRP A 149 -0.25 8.67 -4.96
C TRP A 149 -0.17 10.21 -5.00
N ARG A 150 0.42 10.80 -6.06
CA ARG A 150 0.51 12.25 -6.21
C ARG A 150 -0.87 12.89 -6.33
N GLU A 151 -1.76 12.29 -7.11
CA GLU A 151 -3.14 12.78 -7.25
C GLU A 151 -3.86 12.82 -5.89
N TYR A 152 -3.66 11.79 -5.06
CA TYR A 152 -4.19 11.77 -3.70
C TYR A 152 -3.53 12.86 -2.85
N GLU A 153 -2.20 12.97 -2.81
CA GLU A 153 -1.52 13.98 -2.00
C GLU A 153 -1.92 15.41 -2.39
N ASP A 154 -1.95 15.72 -3.66
CA ASP A 154 -2.33 17.04 -4.20
C ASP A 154 -3.81 17.32 -4.08
N ASN A 155 -4.64 16.31 -3.76
CA ASN A 155 -6.10 16.43 -3.72
C ASN A 155 -6.67 17.05 -5.02
N SER A 156 -6.14 16.63 -6.17
CA SER A 156 -6.28 17.35 -7.44
C SER A 156 -7.44 16.89 -8.32
N SER A 157 -8.19 15.86 -7.90
CA SER A 157 -9.31 15.31 -8.68
C SER A 157 -10.54 15.05 -7.81
N LYS A 158 -11.68 14.72 -8.45
CA LYS A 158 -12.89 14.29 -7.74
C LYS A 158 -12.68 12.96 -7.04
N GLU A 159 -11.91 12.09 -7.64
CA GLU A 159 -11.50 10.80 -7.09
C GLU A 159 -10.69 11.01 -5.81
N ALA A 160 -9.67 11.88 -5.84
CA ALA A 160 -8.86 12.22 -4.68
C ALA A 160 -9.69 12.86 -3.55
N ASN A 161 -10.61 13.77 -3.89
CA ASN A 161 -11.55 14.36 -2.90
C ASN A 161 -12.37 13.28 -2.20
N LEU A 162 -12.89 12.30 -2.97
CA LEU A 162 -13.70 11.20 -2.44
C LEU A 162 -12.86 10.26 -1.58
N VAL A 163 -11.67 9.86 -2.05
CA VAL A 163 -10.80 8.95 -1.31
C VAL A 163 -10.27 9.61 -0.03
N LYS A 164 -9.94 10.91 -0.05
CA LYS A 164 -9.60 11.67 1.18
C LYS A 164 -10.78 11.80 2.15
N ASP A 165 -12.00 11.78 1.67
CA ASP A 165 -13.17 11.71 2.54
C ASP A 165 -13.35 10.30 3.11
N PHE A 166 -13.09 9.25 2.33
CA PHE A 166 -13.13 7.87 2.82
C PHE A 166 -12.06 7.60 3.88
N ASP A 167 -10.85 8.16 3.74
CA ASP A 167 -9.83 8.10 4.78
C ASP A 167 -10.34 8.64 6.13
N LYS A 168 -10.98 9.81 6.11
CA LYS A 168 -11.57 10.40 7.32
C LYS A 168 -12.77 9.62 7.84
N VAL A 169 -13.65 9.13 6.96
CA VAL A 169 -14.81 8.31 7.35
C VAL A 169 -14.34 6.98 7.94
N GLU A 170 -13.35 6.35 7.34
CA GLU A 170 -12.76 5.11 7.85
C GLU A 170 -12.20 5.32 9.26
N MET A 171 -11.43 6.39 9.47
CA MET A 171 -10.86 6.72 10.76
C MET A 171 -11.94 6.94 11.85
N ILE A 172 -13.02 7.68 11.56
CA ILE A 172 -14.07 7.88 12.58
C ILE A 172 -14.95 6.64 12.79
N LEU A 173 -15.11 5.80 11.78
CA LEU A 173 -15.78 4.50 11.91
C LEU A 173 -14.95 3.57 12.81
N GLN A 174 -13.65 3.49 12.60
CA GLN A 174 -12.75 2.73 13.43
C GLN A 174 -12.70 3.27 14.88
N ALA A 175 -12.72 4.60 15.04
CA ALA A 175 -12.83 5.21 16.37
C ALA A 175 -14.10 4.77 17.09
N LEU A 176 -15.25 4.76 16.41
CA LEU A 176 -16.52 4.30 16.95
C LEU A 176 -16.46 2.82 17.39
N GLU A 177 -15.83 1.97 16.58
CA GLU A 177 -15.65 0.56 16.89
C GLU A 177 -14.79 0.39 18.15
N TYR A 178 -13.65 1.09 18.27
CA TYR A 178 -12.81 1.04 19.46
C TYR A 178 -13.47 1.64 20.71
N GLU A 179 -14.28 2.69 20.57
CA GLU A 179 -15.08 3.21 21.69
C GLU A 179 -16.04 2.16 22.24
N LYS A 180 -16.67 1.35 21.35
CA LYS A 180 -17.58 0.28 21.74
C LYS A 180 -16.85 -0.90 22.36
N GLU A 181 -15.74 -1.31 21.77
CA GLU A 181 -15.01 -2.51 22.18
C GLU A 181 -14.18 -2.29 23.45
N GLN A 182 -13.58 -1.12 23.59
CA GLN A 182 -12.59 -0.85 24.64
C GLN A 182 -13.03 0.19 25.67
N GLY A 183 -14.24 0.76 25.53
CA GLY A 183 -14.78 1.75 26.46
C GLY A 183 -13.97 3.06 26.49
N LYS A 184 -13.20 3.35 25.47
CA LYS A 184 -12.43 4.59 25.32
C LYS A 184 -13.31 5.74 24.83
N VAL A 185 -12.85 6.99 25.04
CA VAL A 185 -13.45 8.19 24.45
C VAL A 185 -12.45 8.76 23.45
N LEU A 186 -12.84 8.83 22.20
CA LEU A 186 -11.98 9.22 21.07
C LEU A 186 -12.48 10.49 20.38
N ASP A 187 -13.02 11.44 21.15
CA ASP A 187 -13.61 12.69 20.67
C ASP A 187 -12.72 13.47 19.70
N SER A 188 -11.39 13.46 19.93
CA SER A 188 -10.45 14.20 19.10
C SER A 188 -10.48 13.79 17.62
N PHE A 189 -10.72 12.52 17.32
CA PHE A 189 -10.82 12.03 15.94
C PHE A 189 -12.06 12.59 15.24
N PHE A 190 -13.19 12.60 15.92
CA PHE A 190 -14.44 13.16 15.39
C PHE A 190 -14.36 14.68 15.22
N GLN A 191 -13.80 15.39 16.20
CA GLN A 191 -13.64 16.84 16.15
C GLN A 191 -12.67 17.26 15.04
N SER A 192 -11.59 16.53 14.84
CA SER A 192 -10.57 16.83 13.83
C SER A 192 -11.09 16.75 12.40
N THR A 193 -12.18 16.03 12.16
CA THR A 193 -12.77 15.81 10.82
C THR A 193 -14.07 16.56 10.57
N ALA A 194 -14.73 17.08 11.60
CA ALA A 194 -16.12 17.58 11.57
C ALA A 194 -16.44 18.57 10.41
N SER A 195 -15.47 19.37 9.97
CA SER A 195 -15.65 20.36 8.88
C SER A 195 -14.83 20.06 7.62
N LYS A 196 -14.22 18.87 7.52
CA LYS A 196 -13.21 18.58 6.49
C LYS A 196 -13.69 17.68 5.35
N PHE A 197 -14.96 17.29 5.36
CA PHE A 197 -15.54 16.48 4.28
C PHE A 197 -15.88 17.35 3.07
N GLN A 198 -15.44 16.93 1.89
CA GLN A 198 -15.53 17.67 0.65
C GLN A 198 -16.76 17.23 -0.17
N THR A 199 -17.01 15.92 -0.22
CA THR A 199 -18.04 15.30 -1.05
C THR A 199 -19.36 15.09 -0.29
N ASP A 200 -20.48 15.02 -0.99
CA ASP A 200 -21.76 14.72 -0.37
C ASP A 200 -21.82 13.29 0.18
N VAL A 201 -21.13 12.36 -0.45
CA VAL A 201 -20.98 10.97 0.04
C VAL A 201 -20.21 10.97 1.35
N GLY A 202 -19.06 11.61 1.42
CA GLY A 202 -18.26 11.70 2.64
C GLY A 202 -19.03 12.32 3.79
N LYS A 203 -19.75 13.42 3.53
CA LYS A 203 -20.64 14.08 4.52
C LYS A 203 -21.74 13.15 5.01
N ALA A 204 -22.42 12.45 4.09
CA ALA A 204 -23.52 11.54 4.44
C ALA A 204 -23.03 10.36 5.29
N TRP A 205 -21.92 9.74 4.91
CA TRP A 205 -21.36 8.61 5.66
C TRP A 205 -20.84 9.04 7.03
N ALA A 206 -20.17 10.20 7.10
CA ALA A 206 -19.73 10.75 8.38
C ALA A 206 -20.91 11.08 9.30
N ALA A 207 -22.00 11.62 8.76
CA ALA A 207 -23.22 11.90 9.52
C ALA A 207 -23.83 10.61 10.10
N GLU A 208 -23.87 9.51 9.34
CA GLU A 208 -24.34 8.21 9.78
C GLU A 208 -23.47 7.64 10.91
N VAL A 209 -22.13 7.71 10.77
CA VAL A 209 -21.20 7.28 11.84
C VAL A 209 -21.45 8.06 13.14
N ASN A 210 -21.61 9.39 13.04
CA ASN A 210 -21.90 10.24 14.21
C ASN A 210 -23.26 9.93 14.83
N ALA A 211 -24.30 9.66 14.04
CA ALA A 211 -25.62 9.26 14.53
C ALA A 211 -25.55 7.94 15.33
N ARG A 212 -24.82 6.95 14.80
CA ARG A 212 -24.59 5.67 15.51
C ARG A 212 -23.81 5.85 16.81
N ARG A 213 -22.84 6.77 16.82
CA ARG A 213 -22.09 7.10 18.05
C ARG A 213 -22.99 7.68 19.12
N THR A 214 -23.82 8.66 18.77
CA THR A 214 -24.78 9.30 19.70
C THR A 214 -25.75 8.29 20.27
N SER A 215 -26.34 7.43 19.43
CA SER A 215 -27.25 6.38 19.87
C SER A 215 -26.61 5.37 20.83
N SER A 216 -25.31 5.07 20.62
CA SER A 216 -24.57 4.16 21.51
C SER A 216 -24.29 4.75 22.88
N THR A 217 -24.18 6.09 22.98
CA THR A 217 -23.92 6.82 24.23
C THR A 217 -25.18 6.96 25.09
N GLN A 218 -26.37 7.03 24.47
CA GLN A 218 -27.66 7.13 25.17
C GLN A 218 -28.14 5.82 25.79
N ASN A 219 -27.60 4.68 25.35
CA ASN A 219 -27.99 3.34 25.82
C ASN A 219 -27.03 2.78 26.89
N LYS A 220 -26.12 3.56 27.41
CA LYS A 220 -25.27 3.26 28.57
C LYS A 220 -25.70 4.03 29.81
#